data_02ed4029b638e11d1c743c99ae71ba2b
#
_entry.id   02ed4029b638e11d1c743c99ae71ba2b
#
_cell.length_a   1.000
_cell.length_b   1.000
_cell.length_c   1.000
_cell.angle_alpha   90.00
_cell.angle_beta   90.00
_cell.angle_gamma   90.00
#
_symmetry.space_group_name_H-M   'P 1'
#
loop_
_entity.id
_entity.type
_entity.pdbx_description
1 polymer ?
#
loop_
_entity_poly.entity_id
_entity_poly.type
_entity_poly.pdbx_seq_one_letter_code
_entity_poly.pdbx_strand_id
1 'polypeptide(L)'
;SQQNMAAVHKTIKKVTNDIDELKMNTAIAALMALVNDFYAKGLSKGDLEALLKLLSPFAPHMVEEMWELMGYAQKYGKMCMQMPWPGYDESKTIDATAEMAVQVNGKLKGTVVVPTDSDEQTVVAAAMALEKVKKSTEGMTVVKTILVKNKLVNLIVKPAK
;
A
#
# COMPACT_ATOMS: atom_id res chain seq x y z
N SER A 1 -12.40 -2.66 -2.34
CA SER A 1 -12.29 -3.44 -1.08
C SER A 1 -11.48 -2.67 -0.04
N GLN A 2 -11.66 -2.99 1.23
CA GLN A 2 -10.93 -2.29 2.31
C GLN A 2 -9.41 -2.53 2.22
N GLN A 3 -9.00 -3.73 1.84
CA GLN A 3 -7.57 -4.09 1.68
C GLN A 3 -6.87 -3.38 0.52
N ASN A 4 -7.62 -2.95 -0.51
CA ASN A 4 -7.07 -2.24 -1.67
C ASN A 4 -7.31 -0.73 -1.61
N MET A 5 -8.03 -0.25 -0.60
CA MET A 5 -8.48 1.15 -0.51
C MET A 5 -7.32 2.13 -0.67
N ALA A 6 -6.26 1.97 0.10
CA ALA A 6 -5.11 2.87 0.04
C ALA A 6 -4.41 2.80 -1.33
N ALA A 7 -4.20 1.59 -1.88
CA ALA A 7 -3.60 1.43 -3.20
C ALA A 7 -4.44 2.08 -4.30
N VAL A 8 -5.77 1.90 -4.28
CA VAL A 8 -6.70 2.50 -5.25
C VAL A 8 -6.65 4.03 -5.16
N HIS A 9 -6.79 4.62 -3.96
CA HIS A 9 -6.78 6.07 -3.81
C HIS A 9 -5.42 6.70 -4.15
N LYS A 10 -4.30 6.05 -3.80
CA LYS A 10 -2.96 6.46 -4.23
C LYS A 10 -2.82 6.46 -5.75
N THR A 11 -3.32 5.40 -6.39
CA THR A 11 -3.23 5.26 -7.85
C THR A 11 -4.11 6.30 -8.55
N ILE A 12 -5.35 6.57 -8.06
CA ILE A 12 -6.20 7.63 -8.61
C ILE A 12 -5.46 8.98 -8.56
N LYS A 13 -4.92 9.34 -7.39
CA LYS A 13 -4.15 10.58 -7.21
C LYS A 13 -2.96 10.64 -8.17
N LYS A 14 -2.16 9.57 -8.22
CA LYS A 14 -0.95 9.49 -9.06
C LYS A 14 -1.28 9.61 -10.54
N VAL A 15 -2.25 8.84 -11.04
CA VAL A 15 -2.64 8.85 -12.45
C VAL A 15 -3.25 10.18 -12.85
N THR A 16 -4.08 10.80 -11.99
CA THR A 16 -4.63 12.13 -12.23
C THR A 16 -3.52 13.16 -12.43
N ASN A 17 -2.59 13.24 -11.49
CA ASN A 17 -1.48 14.19 -11.58
C ASN A 17 -0.57 13.92 -12.79
N ASP A 18 -0.31 12.64 -13.09
CA ASP A 18 0.54 12.27 -14.22
C ASP A 18 -0.10 12.61 -15.58
N ILE A 19 -1.42 12.49 -15.70
CA ILE A 19 -2.15 12.91 -16.91
C ILE A 19 -2.09 14.43 -17.06
N ASP A 20 -2.32 15.18 -15.98
CA ASP A 20 -2.26 16.65 -15.99
C ASP A 20 -0.85 17.16 -16.37
N GLU A 21 0.19 16.41 -16.00
CA GLU A 21 1.58 16.71 -16.32
C GLU A 21 2.08 16.03 -17.62
N LEU A 22 1.20 15.35 -18.37
CA LEU A 22 1.51 14.59 -19.60
C LEU A 22 2.55 13.49 -19.39
N LYS A 23 2.65 12.94 -18.19
CA LYS A 23 3.57 11.84 -17.82
C LYS A 23 2.91 10.47 -18.01
N MET A 24 2.51 10.14 -19.23
CA MET A 24 1.72 8.93 -19.53
C MET A 24 2.44 7.63 -19.15
N ASN A 25 3.78 7.57 -19.29
CA ASN A 25 4.58 6.40 -18.92
C ASN A 25 4.52 6.08 -17.42
N THR A 26 4.55 7.09 -16.56
CA THR A 26 4.46 6.91 -15.09
C THR A 26 3.03 6.59 -14.66
N ALA A 27 2.02 7.14 -15.33
CA ALA A 27 0.63 6.77 -15.13
C ALA A 27 0.39 5.29 -15.44
N ILE A 28 0.88 4.81 -16.60
CA ILE A 28 0.78 3.38 -16.97
C ILE A 28 1.52 2.50 -15.94
N ALA A 29 2.71 2.88 -15.50
CA ALA A 29 3.45 2.14 -14.49
C ALA A 29 2.67 2.05 -13.16
N ALA A 30 1.99 3.11 -12.75
CA ALA A 30 1.13 3.10 -11.56
C ALA A 30 -0.08 2.16 -11.71
N LEU A 31 -0.70 2.14 -12.90
CA LEU A 31 -1.79 1.20 -13.20
C LEU A 31 -1.31 -0.25 -13.18
N MET A 32 -0.13 -0.55 -13.73
CA MET A 32 0.46 -1.88 -13.68
C MET A 32 0.75 -2.34 -12.23
N ALA A 33 1.26 -1.44 -11.41
CA ALA A 33 1.47 -1.72 -9.98
C ALA A 33 0.16 -2.05 -9.26
N LEU A 34 -0.92 -1.29 -9.53
CA LEU A 34 -2.24 -1.57 -8.97
C LEU A 34 -2.78 -2.94 -9.41
N VAL A 35 -2.60 -3.30 -10.68
CA VAL A 35 -3.00 -4.63 -11.19
C VAL A 35 -2.23 -5.74 -10.46
N ASN A 36 -0.94 -5.58 -10.23
CA ASN A 36 -0.14 -6.54 -9.45
C ASN A 36 -0.63 -6.68 -8.00
N ASP A 37 -1.01 -5.57 -7.36
CA ASP A 37 -1.64 -5.60 -6.04
C ASP A 37 -2.96 -6.40 -6.06
N PHE A 38 -3.78 -6.24 -7.10
CA PHE A 38 -5.02 -6.99 -7.27
C PHE A 38 -4.78 -8.49 -7.49
N TYR A 39 -3.74 -8.88 -8.23
CA TYR A 39 -3.34 -10.29 -8.35
C TYR A 39 -2.93 -10.88 -7.00
N ALA A 40 -2.22 -10.14 -6.18
CA ALA A 40 -1.74 -10.61 -4.88
C ALA A 40 -2.84 -10.68 -3.81
N LYS A 41 -3.77 -9.70 -3.82
CA LYS A 41 -4.75 -9.51 -2.74
C LYS A 41 -6.19 -9.83 -3.15
N GLY A 42 -6.45 -10.07 -4.43
CA GLY A 42 -7.79 -10.10 -5.00
C GLY A 42 -8.37 -8.70 -5.18
N LEU A 43 -9.50 -8.61 -5.87
CA LEU A 43 -10.20 -7.33 -6.12
C LEU A 43 -11.70 -7.47 -5.94
N SER A 44 -12.36 -6.37 -5.58
CA SER A 44 -13.81 -6.24 -5.60
C SER A 44 -14.29 -5.64 -6.94
N LYS A 45 -15.61 -5.75 -7.19
CA LYS A 45 -16.21 -5.06 -8.35
C LYS A 45 -15.93 -3.56 -8.35
N GLY A 46 -15.96 -2.91 -7.18
CA GLY A 46 -15.64 -1.48 -7.06
C GLY A 46 -14.16 -1.16 -7.35
N ASP A 47 -13.23 -2.03 -6.97
CA ASP A 47 -11.81 -1.88 -7.30
C ASP A 47 -11.60 -1.97 -8.82
N LEU A 48 -12.26 -2.94 -9.47
CA LEU A 48 -12.22 -3.10 -10.93
C LEU A 48 -12.84 -1.90 -11.64
N GLU A 49 -14.00 -1.41 -11.17
CA GLU A 49 -14.65 -0.22 -11.72
C GLU A 49 -13.71 1.00 -11.71
N ALA A 50 -13.00 1.23 -10.59
CA ALA A 50 -12.04 2.31 -10.48
C ALA A 50 -10.86 2.13 -11.46
N LEU A 51 -10.32 0.92 -11.57
CA LEU A 51 -9.26 0.60 -12.52
C LEU A 51 -9.67 0.86 -13.97
N LEU A 52 -10.87 0.41 -14.37
CA LEU A 52 -11.36 0.61 -15.74
C LEU A 52 -11.51 2.10 -16.08
N LYS A 53 -12.06 2.90 -15.17
CA LYS A 53 -12.15 4.36 -15.36
C LYS A 53 -10.78 5.00 -15.55
N LEU A 54 -9.79 4.62 -14.75
CA LEU A 54 -8.41 5.13 -14.87
C LEU A 54 -7.72 4.67 -16.14
N LEU A 55 -8.02 3.46 -16.62
CA LEU A 55 -7.42 2.88 -17.81
C LEU A 55 -8.06 3.38 -19.12
N SER A 56 -9.28 3.92 -19.06
CA SER A 56 -10.05 4.36 -20.23
C SER A 56 -9.28 5.31 -21.16
N PRO A 57 -8.51 6.31 -20.72
CA PRO A 57 -7.73 7.16 -21.60
C PRO A 57 -6.59 6.45 -22.35
N PHE A 58 -6.12 5.32 -21.85
CA PHE A 58 -4.98 4.57 -22.39
C PHE A 58 -5.38 3.43 -23.29
N ALA A 59 -6.49 2.77 -22.99
CA ALA A 59 -6.95 1.57 -23.69
C ALA A 59 -8.50 1.56 -23.83
N PRO A 60 -9.11 2.55 -24.52
CA PRO A 60 -10.56 2.74 -24.51
C PRO A 60 -11.32 1.51 -25.01
N HIS A 61 -10.92 0.90 -26.12
CA HIS A 61 -11.63 -0.25 -26.69
C HIS A 61 -11.67 -1.46 -25.75
N MET A 62 -10.53 -1.79 -25.14
CA MET A 62 -10.45 -2.88 -24.19
C MET A 62 -11.30 -2.60 -22.94
N VAL A 63 -11.26 -1.36 -22.47
CA VAL A 63 -12.01 -0.94 -21.28
C VAL A 63 -13.51 -1.00 -21.52
N GLU A 64 -14.01 -0.55 -22.67
CA GLU A 64 -15.44 -0.59 -22.98
C GLU A 64 -15.95 -2.04 -23.10
N GLU A 65 -15.17 -2.94 -23.70
CA GLU A 65 -15.51 -4.36 -23.75
C GLU A 65 -15.60 -4.95 -22.32
N MET A 66 -14.60 -4.69 -21.49
CA MET A 66 -14.63 -5.15 -20.09
C MET A 66 -15.77 -4.52 -19.30
N TRP A 67 -16.09 -3.26 -19.54
CA TRP A 67 -17.18 -2.54 -18.90
C TRP A 67 -18.53 -3.20 -19.19
N GLU A 68 -18.74 -3.59 -20.43
CA GLU A 68 -19.95 -4.30 -20.87
C GLU A 68 -20.01 -5.72 -20.28
N LEU A 69 -18.94 -6.50 -20.42
CA LEU A 69 -18.85 -7.88 -19.90
C LEU A 69 -19.06 -7.95 -18.38
N MET A 70 -18.61 -6.94 -17.63
CA MET A 70 -18.80 -6.87 -16.18
C MET A 70 -20.19 -6.36 -15.75
N GLY A 71 -21.04 -5.99 -16.70
CA GLY A 71 -22.40 -5.52 -16.46
C GLY A 71 -22.50 -4.07 -16.00
N TYR A 72 -21.41 -3.29 -16.10
CA TYR A 72 -21.43 -1.87 -15.69
C TYR A 72 -22.22 -1.01 -16.68
N ALA A 73 -22.17 -1.33 -17.98
CA ALA A 73 -22.96 -0.63 -18.99
C ALA A 73 -24.46 -0.72 -18.67
N GLN A 74 -24.95 -1.89 -18.29
CA GLN A 74 -26.35 -2.10 -17.91
C GLN A 74 -26.67 -1.41 -16.56
N LYS A 75 -25.74 -1.46 -15.62
CA LYS A 75 -25.91 -0.82 -14.29
C LYS A 75 -26.05 0.70 -14.37
N TYR A 76 -25.25 1.33 -15.22
CA TYR A 76 -25.17 2.80 -15.30
C TYR A 76 -25.90 3.39 -16.51
N GLY A 77 -26.28 2.57 -17.50
CA GLY A 77 -26.83 3.05 -18.76
C GLY A 77 -25.84 3.90 -19.58
N LYS A 78 -24.53 3.72 -19.37
CA LYS A 78 -23.44 4.56 -19.92
C LYS A 78 -22.21 3.72 -20.23
N MET A 79 -21.46 4.15 -21.22
CA MET A 79 -20.10 3.67 -21.49
C MET A 79 -19.12 4.14 -20.39
N CYS A 80 -18.01 3.45 -20.24
CA CYS A 80 -16.98 3.82 -19.25
C CYS A 80 -16.44 5.24 -19.49
N MET A 81 -16.18 5.58 -20.74
CA MET A 81 -15.70 6.91 -21.14
C MET A 81 -16.67 8.06 -20.80
N GLN A 82 -17.95 7.77 -20.60
CA GLN A 82 -18.99 8.75 -20.21
C GLN A 82 -19.11 8.89 -18.68
N MET A 83 -18.38 8.06 -17.92
CA MET A 83 -18.41 8.12 -16.46
C MET A 83 -17.53 9.26 -15.97
N PRO A 84 -17.88 9.86 -14.82
CA PRO A 84 -17.01 10.85 -14.21
C PRO A 84 -15.67 10.23 -13.81
N TRP A 85 -14.60 11.01 -13.94
CA TRP A 85 -13.28 10.62 -13.45
C TRP A 85 -13.34 10.27 -11.96
N PRO A 86 -12.68 9.21 -11.51
CA PRO A 86 -12.75 8.81 -10.12
C PRO A 86 -12.05 9.83 -9.21
N GLY A 87 -12.73 10.24 -8.16
CA GLY A 87 -12.14 11.05 -7.11
C GLY A 87 -11.33 10.22 -6.12
N TYR A 88 -10.35 10.84 -5.46
CA TYR A 88 -9.62 10.23 -4.36
C TYR A 88 -9.83 11.00 -3.06
N ASP A 89 -9.67 10.31 -1.95
CA ASP A 89 -9.69 10.85 -0.60
C ASP A 89 -8.28 10.77 -0.03
N GLU A 90 -7.69 11.91 0.29
CA GLU A 90 -6.31 12.00 0.78
C GLU A 90 -6.11 11.18 2.06
N SER A 91 -7.09 11.17 2.96
CA SER A 91 -7.03 10.39 4.19
C SER A 91 -6.96 8.87 3.96
N LYS A 92 -7.46 8.41 2.81
CA LYS A 92 -7.46 7.00 2.41
C LYS A 92 -6.22 6.59 1.61
N THR A 93 -5.34 7.53 1.31
CA THR A 93 -4.05 7.23 0.65
C THR A 93 -3.01 6.66 1.62
N ILE A 94 -3.28 6.70 2.93
CA ILE A 94 -2.38 6.19 3.97
C ILE A 94 -2.60 4.68 4.12
N ASP A 95 -1.52 3.90 4.06
CA ASP A 95 -1.60 2.46 4.32
C ASP A 95 -1.98 2.23 5.79
N ALA A 96 -2.91 1.31 6.03
CA ALA A 96 -3.34 0.95 7.39
C ALA A 96 -2.20 0.33 8.20
N THR A 97 -1.22 -0.28 7.52
CA THR A 97 -0.05 -0.91 8.14
C THR A 97 1.24 -0.46 7.45
N ALA A 98 2.31 -0.37 8.20
CA ALA A 98 3.65 -0.08 7.72
C ALA A 98 4.57 -1.28 7.96
N GLU A 99 5.35 -1.65 6.95
CA GLU A 99 6.43 -2.61 7.11
C GLU A 99 7.68 -1.89 7.62
N MET A 100 8.13 -2.26 8.83
CA MET A 100 9.25 -1.62 9.50
C MET A 100 10.44 -2.56 9.61
N ALA A 101 11.62 -2.09 9.23
CA ALA A 101 12.87 -2.81 9.43
C ALA A 101 13.21 -2.86 10.92
N VAL A 102 13.55 -4.06 11.42
CA VAL A 102 13.99 -4.27 12.81
C VAL A 102 15.50 -4.48 12.85
N GLN A 103 16.17 -3.63 13.59
CA GLN A 103 17.62 -3.69 13.81
C GLN A 103 17.93 -3.95 15.28
N VAL A 104 19.03 -4.66 15.54
CA VAL A 104 19.63 -4.82 16.85
C VAL A 104 21.09 -4.36 16.76
N ASN A 105 21.45 -3.33 17.53
CA ASN A 105 22.76 -2.68 17.46
C ASN A 105 23.17 -2.32 16.03
N GLY A 106 22.21 -1.78 15.21
CA GLY A 106 22.43 -1.37 13.83
C GLY A 106 22.44 -2.52 12.80
N LYS A 107 22.33 -3.78 13.21
CA LYS A 107 22.27 -4.94 12.29
C LYS A 107 20.84 -5.34 12.03
N LEU A 108 20.43 -5.41 10.76
CA LEU A 108 19.10 -5.86 10.35
C LEU A 108 18.84 -7.30 10.80
N LYS A 109 17.71 -7.53 11.47
CA LYS A 109 17.29 -8.84 11.97
C LYS A 109 16.02 -9.36 11.31
N GLY A 110 15.21 -8.48 10.75
CA GLY A 110 13.97 -8.82 10.06
C GLY A 110 13.11 -7.61 9.80
N THR A 111 11.86 -7.85 9.42
CA THR A 111 10.82 -6.83 9.24
C THR A 111 9.59 -7.20 10.05
N VAL A 112 8.87 -6.20 10.52
CA VAL A 112 7.55 -6.35 11.18
C VAL A 112 6.53 -5.48 10.48
N VAL A 113 5.31 -5.98 10.40
CA VAL A 113 4.16 -5.23 9.91
C VAL A 113 3.37 -4.75 11.12
N VAL A 114 3.27 -3.44 11.27
CA VAL A 114 2.55 -2.79 12.38
C VAL A 114 1.56 -1.76 11.81
N PRO A 115 0.50 -1.39 12.55
CA PRO A 115 -0.37 -0.29 12.15
C PRO A 115 0.46 0.98 11.90
N THR A 116 0.06 1.75 10.89
CA THR A 116 0.73 3.03 10.58
C THR A 116 0.64 3.96 11.79
N ASP A 117 1.71 4.68 12.06
CA ASP A 117 1.86 5.57 13.22
C ASP A 117 1.74 4.91 14.60
N SER A 118 2.01 3.58 14.67
CA SER A 118 2.06 2.86 15.95
C SER A 118 3.04 3.53 16.93
N ASP A 119 2.67 3.46 18.20
CA ASP A 119 3.54 3.89 19.31
C ASP A 119 4.78 2.98 19.46
N GLU A 120 5.78 3.49 20.17
CA GLU A 120 7.04 2.77 20.37
C GLU A 120 6.82 1.40 21.03
N GLN A 121 5.90 1.33 21.99
CA GLN A 121 5.63 0.08 22.73
C GLN A 121 5.09 -1.03 21.83
N THR A 122 4.14 -0.70 20.97
CA THR A 122 3.56 -1.64 19.97
C THR A 122 4.63 -2.13 19.00
N VAL A 123 5.46 -1.23 18.48
CA VAL A 123 6.54 -1.57 17.54
C VAL A 123 7.61 -2.44 18.22
N VAL A 124 8.01 -2.11 19.43
CA VAL A 124 9.00 -2.90 20.20
C VAL A 124 8.44 -4.28 20.53
N ALA A 125 7.17 -4.39 20.94
CA ALA A 125 6.53 -5.67 21.22
C ALA A 125 6.51 -6.56 19.97
N ALA A 126 6.14 -6.01 18.80
CA ALA A 126 6.17 -6.73 17.54
C ALA A 126 7.59 -7.14 17.13
N ALA A 127 8.57 -6.25 17.32
CA ALA A 127 9.99 -6.55 17.03
C ALA A 127 10.54 -7.66 17.92
N MET A 128 10.22 -7.66 19.21
CA MET A 128 10.65 -8.68 20.17
C MET A 128 9.96 -10.03 19.93
N ALA A 129 8.83 -10.08 19.22
CA ALA A 129 8.20 -11.35 18.83
C ALA A 129 9.00 -12.12 17.78
N LEU A 130 9.86 -11.46 16.99
CA LEU A 130 10.70 -12.11 15.98
C LEU A 130 11.75 -13.02 16.62
N GLU A 131 11.83 -14.28 16.17
CA GLU A 131 12.81 -15.26 16.68
C GLU A 131 14.27 -14.79 16.56
N LYS A 132 14.62 -14.14 15.43
CA LYS A 132 15.97 -13.60 15.22
C LYS A 132 16.32 -12.47 16.19
N VAL A 133 15.33 -11.70 16.61
CA VAL A 133 15.50 -10.64 17.62
C VAL A 133 15.62 -11.28 19.00
N LYS A 134 14.75 -12.22 19.37
CA LYS A 134 14.82 -12.98 20.63
C LYS A 134 16.20 -13.57 20.85
N LYS A 135 16.73 -14.32 19.87
CA LYS A 135 18.07 -14.91 19.92
C LYS A 135 19.19 -13.87 20.05
N SER A 136 18.98 -12.67 19.50
CA SER A 136 19.99 -11.59 19.55
C SER A 136 19.91 -10.73 20.80
N THR A 137 18.83 -10.86 21.56
CA THR A 137 18.60 -10.13 22.84
C THR A 137 18.65 -11.05 24.04
N GLU A 138 18.86 -12.36 23.85
CA GLU A 138 18.98 -13.36 24.92
C GLU A 138 20.17 -13.03 25.82
N GLY A 139 19.93 -12.85 27.13
CA GLY A 139 20.93 -12.43 28.09
C GLY A 139 21.34 -10.95 27.98
N MET A 140 20.63 -10.14 27.23
CA MET A 140 20.90 -8.72 27.05
C MET A 140 19.72 -7.86 27.53
N THR A 141 20.02 -6.62 27.96
CA THR A 141 18.99 -5.64 28.32
C THR A 141 18.92 -4.56 27.25
N VAL A 142 17.69 -4.20 26.83
CA VAL A 142 17.46 -3.07 25.92
C VAL A 142 17.75 -1.78 26.69
N VAL A 143 18.77 -1.05 26.26
CA VAL A 143 19.21 0.20 26.89
C VAL A 143 18.54 1.41 26.25
N LYS A 144 18.31 1.33 24.95
CA LYS A 144 17.71 2.43 24.17
C LYS A 144 17.01 1.89 22.93
N THR A 145 15.86 2.47 22.61
CA THR A 145 15.15 2.26 21.35
C THR A 145 15.27 3.50 20.49
N ILE A 146 15.56 3.32 19.21
CA ILE A 146 15.53 4.39 18.22
C ILE A 146 14.43 4.03 17.22
N LEU A 147 13.33 4.78 17.25
CA LEU A 147 12.18 4.60 16.37
C LEU A 147 12.17 5.69 15.29
N VAL A 148 12.19 5.27 14.04
CA VAL A 148 11.84 6.13 12.90
C VAL A 148 10.47 5.69 12.40
N LYS A 149 9.46 6.52 12.63
CA LYS A 149 8.05 6.19 12.32
C LYS A 149 7.90 5.62 10.92
N ASN A 150 7.15 4.52 10.82
CA ASN A 150 6.81 3.82 9.57
C ASN A 150 8.00 3.36 8.72
N LYS A 151 9.21 3.30 9.28
CA LYS A 151 10.44 2.91 8.55
C LYS A 151 11.26 1.86 9.27
N LEU A 152 11.75 2.16 10.47
CA LEU A 152 12.62 1.24 11.19
C LEU A 152 12.54 1.42 12.71
N VAL A 153 12.83 0.33 13.41
CA VAL A 153 13.14 0.33 14.84
C VAL A 153 14.53 -0.28 15.06
N ASN A 154 15.37 0.40 15.84
CA ASN A 154 16.70 -0.11 16.22
C ASN A 154 16.75 -0.26 17.74
N LEU A 155 16.91 -1.49 18.19
CA LEU A 155 17.06 -1.86 19.58
C LEU A 155 18.55 -1.87 19.95
N ILE A 156 18.96 -0.97 20.84
CA ILE A 156 20.33 -0.95 21.36
C ILE A 156 20.34 -1.78 22.63
N VAL A 157 21.05 -2.89 22.58
CA VAL A 157 21.16 -3.85 23.70
C VAL A 157 22.58 -3.90 24.24
N LYS A 158 22.71 -4.13 25.57
CA LYS A 158 23.97 -4.40 26.26
C LYS A 158 23.84 -5.67 27.09
N PRO A 159 24.94 -6.39 27.36
CA PRO A 159 24.91 -7.54 28.25
C PRO A 159 24.26 -7.18 29.59
N ALA A 160 23.35 -8.01 30.06
CA ALA A 160 22.82 -7.88 31.41
C ALA A 160 23.99 -8.10 32.37
N LYS A 161 24.19 -7.13 33.31
CA LYS A 161 25.20 -7.26 34.37
C LYS A 161 24.76 -8.30 35.37
#